data_04540f7f9a5e03b722be1aaaf661f93b
#
_entry.id   04540f7f9a5e03b722be1aaaf661f93b
#
_cell.length_a   1.000
_cell.length_b   1.000
_cell.length_c   1.000
_cell.angle_alpha   90.00
_cell.angle_beta   90.00
_cell.angle_gamma   90.00
#
_symmetry.space_group_name_H-M   'P 1'
#
loop_
_entity.id
_entity.type
_entity.pdbx_description
1 polymer ?
#
loop_
_entity_poly.entity_id
_entity_poly.type
_entity_poly.pdbx_seq_one_letter_code
_entity_poly.pdbx_strand_id
1 'polypeptide(L)'
;MDSGCNSNCELSFSVLMPVFNQCAFVRRAISSLLQQTLSDWELIIVNDGSTDATKEFIADYITDPRVKYIENKTNRGLGYALNRGMDAAVGKYIAYLPADDFFEADHLSTLADALETKDAVLAFSGIRYDASKEVGIVDYKTCKGAIPGYCTQLVQVAHCKTSDRWTEREECVSDDLFFLFWRKLTGNGMFIPTEKITCEWTNHPHQHHKICGERYGGGLNKYRVFYGTTQPLRFRCNRYKTFDEVANYQPYHEPVVKASDGLKILLVGELAYNPERIYALEKAGHTLYGLWAKPRFGYSTVGPLPFGHVTDIPYGNWREKINEIKPDVIYALLSTSAIDIAHEVLKAHTGIPFIWHFKEGPQEALKAGLWEKLMELYALADGRIYLNAVEKQWVEQFIPSHCEGTDLLLDGDMPLADNFSDNFSRKLSASDGEIHTVVAGRIVGLSPEEYKILAQNGIHLHVYSENTTSDNAITPYMLMDREHFHLHTHCPPNRWTEEFSKYDAGWLHCISAVNNGSLLRVNWADLNLPARISTYLVAGIPMIQKRNEGHLFAQRSYLEPYDLDICYDNISELVDQLKDKKLLDRKITNVLGRRHEFCFEAHEKELTAFFRHIISKTSKHPQ
;
A
#
# COMPACT_ATOMS: atom_id res chain seq x y z
N MET A 1 -0.30 -37.79 -18.94
CA MET A 1 -1.77 -37.71 -19.01
C MET A 1 -2.06 -36.85 -20.20
N ASP A 2 -2.69 -37.44 -21.22
CA ASP A 2 -2.97 -36.77 -22.48
C ASP A 2 -3.89 -35.58 -22.25
N SER A 3 -3.35 -34.37 -22.35
CA SER A 3 -4.15 -33.17 -22.54
C SER A 3 -4.57 -33.09 -24.01
N GLY A 4 -5.46 -33.99 -24.42
CA GLY A 4 -6.04 -33.99 -25.73
C GLY A 4 -6.83 -32.71 -25.95
N CYS A 5 -6.40 -31.87 -26.85
CA CYS A 5 -7.18 -30.81 -27.44
C CYS A 5 -8.47 -31.44 -27.99
N ASN A 6 -9.65 -31.06 -27.44
CA ASN A 6 -10.93 -31.59 -27.88
C ASN A 6 -11.16 -31.29 -29.36
N SER A 7 -11.25 -32.31 -30.19
CA SER A 7 -11.31 -32.30 -31.65
C SER A 7 -12.64 -31.81 -32.28
N ASN A 8 -13.45 -31.02 -31.54
CA ASN A 8 -14.73 -30.49 -32.03
C ASN A 8 -14.82 -28.95 -32.01
N CYS A 9 -13.72 -28.22 -32.04
CA CYS A 9 -13.73 -26.76 -32.21
C CYS A 9 -13.66 -26.42 -33.71
N GLU A 10 -14.73 -25.88 -34.28
CA GLU A 10 -14.77 -25.40 -35.67
C GLU A 10 -14.04 -24.06 -35.87
N LEU A 11 -13.82 -23.26 -34.80
CA LEU A 11 -13.13 -21.96 -34.85
C LEU A 11 -11.73 -21.98 -34.26
N SER A 12 -10.78 -21.30 -34.95
CA SER A 12 -9.42 -21.17 -34.44
C SER A 12 -9.33 -20.22 -33.25
N PHE A 13 -9.93 -19.03 -33.34
CA PHE A 13 -9.84 -18.02 -32.30
C PHE A 13 -11.18 -17.56 -31.74
N SER A 14 -11.24 -17.42 -30.42
CA SER A 14 -12.15 -16.49 -29.74
C SER A 14 -11.37 -15.25 -29.32
N VAL A 15 -11.68 -14.10 -29.91
CA VAL A 15 -11.08 -12.81 -29.58
C VAL A 15 -11.94 -12.13 -28.54
N LEU A 16 -11.40 -11.91 -27.36
CA LEU A 16 -12.11 -11.27 -26.24
C LEU A 16 -11.85 -9.76 -26.23
N MET A 17 -12.92 -8.98 -26.24
CA MET A 17 -12.89 -7.51 -26.17
C MET A 17 -13.59 -7.04 -24.91
N PRO A 18 -12.88 -6.90 -23.78
CA PRO A 18 -13.44 -6.19 -22.63
C PRO A 18 -13.53 -4.70 -22.96
N VAL A 19 -14.68 -4.08 -22.65
CA VAL A 19 -14.89 -2.65 -22.93
C VAL A 19 -15.60 -1.96 -21.76
N PHE A 20 -15.06 -0.80 -21.36
CA PHE A 20 -15.69 0.11 -20.41
C PHE A 20 -15.30 1.55 -20.74
N ASN A 21 -16.29 2.36 -21.15
CA ASN A 21 -16.13 3.77 -21.50
C ASN A 21 -15.00 4.01 -22.54
N GLN A 22 -15.09 3.31 -23.68
CA GLN A 22 -14.08 3.35 -24.76
C GLN A 22 -14.68 3.78 -26.11
N CYS A 23 -15.71 4.63 -26.12
CA CYS A 23 -16.35 5.08 -27.35
C CYS A 23 -15.38 5.71 -28.36
N ALA A 24 -14.31 6.36 -27.87
CA ALA A 24 -13.30 7.01 -28.72
C ALA A 24 -12.43 6.01 -29.52
N PHE A 25 -12.32 4.75 -29.08
CA PHE A 25 -11.38 3.77 -29.64
C PHE A 25 -12.03 2.52 -30.24
N VAL A 26 -13.17 2.10 -29.71
CA VAL A 26 -13.77 0.78 -29.98
C VAL A 26 -13.97 0.47 -31.46
N ARG A 27 -14.34 1.46 -32.29
CA ARG A 27 -14.47 1.28 -33.73
C ARG A 27 -13.16 0.95 -34.43
N ARG A 28 -12.06 1.62 -34.02
CA ARG A 28 -10.70 1.35 -34.52
C ARG A 28 -10.29 -0.07 -34.18
N ALA A 29 -10.50 -0.50 -32.95
CA ALA A 29 -10.18 -1.85 -32.51
C ALA A 29 -10.96 -2.91 -33.30
N ILE A 30 -12.29 -2.81 -33.41
CA ILE A 30 -13.10 -3.77 -34.18
C ILE A 30 -12.69 -3.77 -35.64
N SER A 31 -12.47 -2.61 -36.27
CA SER A 31 -12.04 -2.52 -37.66
C SER A 31 -10.69 -3.22 -37.90
N SER A 32 -9.78 -3.20 -36.94
CA SER A 32 -8.50 -3.90 -37.05
C SER A 32 -8.65 -5.43 -37.04
N LEU A 33 -9.63 -5.94 -36.31
CA LEU A 33 -9.97 -7.36 -36.32
C LEU A 33 -10.63 -7.79 -37.64
N LEU A 34 -11.53 -6.96 -38.16
CA LEU A 34 -12.19 -7.24 -39.45
C LEU A 34 -11.21 -7.30 -40.64
N GLN A 35 -10.04 -6.69 -40.50
CA GLN A 35 -8.96 -6.67 -41.51
C GLN A 35 -7.96 -7.82 -41.36
N GLN A 36 -8.16 -8.74 -40.41
CA GLN A 36 -7.24 -9.87 -40.26
C GLN A 36 -7.19 -10.78 -41.48
N THR A 37 -6.01 -11.23 -41.84
CA THR A 37 -5.79 -12.19 -42.94
C THR A 37 -6.34 -13.57 -42.60
N LEU A 38 -6.35 -13.96 -41.33
CA LEU A 38 -7.05 -15.13 -40.83
C LEU A 38 -8.51 -14.76 -40.58
N SER A 39 -9.45 -15.48 -41.23
CA SER A 39 -10.90 -15.22 -41.15
C SER A 39 -11.64 -16.08 -40.13
N ASP A 40 -10.97 -17.12 -39.61
CA ASP A 40 -11.56 -18.13 -38.73
C ASP A 40 -11.49 -17.70 -37.26
N TRP A 41 -12.33 -16.73 -36.91
CA TRP A 41 -12.43 -16.14 -35.57
C TRP A 41 -13.86 -15.73 -35.22
N GLU A 42 -14.13 -15.69 -33.92
CA GLU A 42 -15.28 -14.97 -33.34
C GLU A 42 -14.79 -13.79 -32.47
N LEU A 43 -15.58 -12.73 -32.39
CA LEU A 43 -15.38 -11.61 -31.49
C LEU A 43 -16.40 -11.66 -30.35
N ILE A 44 -15.92 -11.65 -29.11
CA ILE A 44 -16.77 -11.60 -27.92
C ILE A 44 -16.56 -10.26 -27.24
N ILE A 45 -17.48 -9.34 -27.46
CA ILE A 45 -17.46 -8.02 -26.82
C ILE A 45 -18.17 -8.13 -25.46
N VAL A 46 -17.46 -7.80 -24.40
CA VAL A 46 -18.03 -7.75 -23.05
C VAL A 46 -18.04 -6.30 -22.58
N ASN A 47 -19.19 -5.66 -22.70
CA ASN A 47 -19.43 -4.30 -22.21
C ASN A 47 -19.66 -4.34 -20.69
N ASP A 48 -18.68 -3.87 -19.94
CA ASP A 48 -18.68 -3.92 -18.48
C ASP A 48 -19.39 -2.69 -17.85
N GLY A 49 -20.60 -2.42 -18.33
CA GLY A 49 -21.46 -1.36 -17.80
C GLY A 49 -21.02 0.05 -18.23
N SER A 50 -20.61 0.26 -19.47
CA SER A 50 -20.25 1.58 -20.00
C SER A 50 -21.39 2.58 -19.86
N THR A 51 -21.03 3.82 -19.52
CA THR A 51 -21.94 4.97 -19.33
C THR A 51 -21.77 6.05 -20.39
N ASP A 52 -20.81 5.87 -21.30
CA ASP A 52 -20.58 6.73 -22.47
C ASP A 52 -21.26 6.16 -23.71
N ALA A 53 -21.01 6.73 -24.88
CA ALA A 53 -21.58 6.29 -26.17
C ALA A 53 -20.99 4.97 -26.73
N THR A 54 -20.28 4.18 -25.93
CA THR A 54 -19.65 2.92 -26.37
C THR A 54 -20.66 1.96 -27.00
N LYS A 55 -21.83 1.83 -26.39
CA LYS A 55 -22.88 0.93 -26.87
C LYS A 55 -23.40 1.32 -28.27
N GLU A 56 -23.61 2.61 -28.50
CA GLU A 56 -24.05 3.14 -29.82
C GLU A 56 -22.96 2.87 -30.88
N PHE A 57 -21.69 3.02 -30.52
CA PHE A 57 -20.58 2.78 -31.47
C PHE A 57 -20.36 1.30 -31.79
N ILE A 58 -20.80 0.38 -30.95
CA ILE A 58 -20.73 -1.07 -31.19
C ILE A 58 -21.94 -1.57 -31.99
N ALA A 59 -23.07 -0.87 -31.97
CA ALA A 59 -24.36 -1.35 -32.51
C ALA A 59 -24.29 -1.85 -33.95
N ASP A 60 -23.52 -1.20 -34.82
CA ASP A 60 -23.36 -1.59 -36.22
C ASP A 60 -22.66 -2.94 -36.41
N TYR A 61 -21.81 -3.32 -35.46
CA TYR A 61 -20.96 -4.53 -35.54
C TYR A 61 -21.64 -5.78 -34.99
N ILE A 62 -22.61 -5.64 -34.07
CA ILE A 62 -23.32 -6.79 -33.48
C ILE A 62 -24.19 -7.54 -34.50
N THR A 63 -24.40 -6.97 -35.70
CA THR A 63 -25.12 -7.63 -36.80
C THR A 63 -24.26 -8.67 -37.54
N ASP A 64 -22.93 -8.65 -37.39
CA ASP A 64 -22.04 -9.68 -37.92
C ASP A 64 -22.21 -10.98 -37.10
N PRO A 65 -22.50 -12.13 -37.75
CA PRO A 65 -22.74 -13.40 -37.05
C PRO A 65 -21.54 -13.90 -36.26
N ARG A 66 -20.33 -13.40 -36.52
CA ARG A 66 -19.12 -13.71 -35.78
C ARG A 66 -18.99 -12.90 -34.49
N VAL A 67 -19.84 -11.89 -34.26
CA VAL A 67 -19.75 -10.98 -33.12
C VAL A 67 -20.79 -11.35 -32.06
N LYS A 68 -20.34 -11.71 -30.87
CA LYS A 68 -21.19 -11.91 -29.71
C LYS A 68 -21.07 -10.68 -28.79
N TYR A 69 -22.20 -10.17 -28.33
CA TYR A 69 -22.27 -9.03 -27.42
C TYR A 69 -22.84 -9.45 -26.07
N ILE A 70 -22.09 -9.14 -25.00
CA ILE A 70 -22.46 -9.42 -23.62
C ILE A 70 -22.42 -8.10 -22.86
N GLU A 71 -23.46 -7.78 -22.11
CA GLU A 71 -23.55 -6.55 -21.33
C GLU A 71 -23.68 -6.83 -19.83
N ASN A 72 -22.90 -6.11 -19.02
CA ASN A 72 -23.05 -6.06 -17.57
C ASN A 72 -23.88 -4.81 -17.21
N LYS A 73 -24.74 -4.92 -16.20
CA LYS A 73 -25.56 -3.77 -15.75
C LYS A 73 -24.72 -2.66 -15.12
N THR A 74 -23.60 -3.04 -14.48
CA THR A 74 -22.67 -2.13 -13.80
C THR A 74 -21.26 -2.64 -14.01
N ASN A 75 -20.27 -1.78 -13.83
CA ASN A 75 -18.87 -2.19 -13.93
C ASN A 75 -18.49 -3.20 -12.83
N ARG A 76 -18.03 -4.37 -13.26
CA ARG A 76 -17.60 -5.48 -12.39
C ARG A 76 -16.07 -5.66 -12.39
N GLY A 77 -15.36 -4.93 -13.24
CA GLY A 77 -13.92 -4.97 -13.39
C GLY A 77 -13.41 -5.88 -14.49
N LEU A 78 -12.19 -5.60 -14.94
CA LEU A 78 -11.57 -6.22 -16.10
C LEU A 78 -11.52 -7.77 -15.99
N GLY A 79 -11.12 -8.31 -14.83
CA GLY A 79 -11.06 -9.76 -14.64
C GLY A 79 -12.41 -10.45 -14.82
N TYR A 80 -13.48 -9.87 -14.28
CA TYR A 80 -14.84 -10.39 -14.45
C TYR A 80 -15.29 -10.34 -15.93
N ALA A 81 -15.02 -9.23 -16.62
CA ALA A 81 -15.36 -9.10 -18.04
C ALA A 81 -14.62 -10.14 -18.88
N LEU A 82 -13.35 -10.35 -18.63
CA LEU A 82 -12.53 -11.37 -19.31
C LEU A 82 -13.05 -12.79 -19.02
N ASN A 83 -13.41 -13.10 -17.78
CA ASN A 83 -13.98 -14.39 -17.41
C ASN A 83 -15.30 -14.66 -18.14
N ARG A 84 -16.19 -13.67 -18.22
CA ARG A 84 -17.43 -13.79 -19.01
C ARG A 84 -17.16 -14.04 -20.50
N GLY A 85 -16.14 -13.39 -21.05
CA GLY A 85 -15.69 -13.64 -22.41
C GLY A 85 -15.18 -15.07 -22.61
N MET A 86 -14.36 -15.56 -21.67
CA MET A 86 -13.85 -16.93 -21.69
C MET A 86 -14.96 -17.99 -21.60
N ASP A 87 -16.01 -17.72 -20.81
CA ASP A 87 -17.15 -18.63 -20.69
C ASP A 87 -17.95 -18.75 -22.00
N ALA A 88 -18.00 -17.68 -22.78
CA ALA A 88 -18.71 -17.64 -24.06
C ALA A 88 -17.86 -18.11 -25.26
N ALA A 89 -16.55 -18.27 -25.05
CA ALA A 89 -15.58 -18.61 -26.09
C ALA A 89 -15.71 -20.07 -26.53
N VAL A 90 -15.72 -20.30 -27.85
CA VAL A 90 -15.75 -21.65 -28.44
C VAL A 90 -14.48 -21.99 -29.24
N GLY A 91 -13.66 -21.00 -29.58
CA GLY A 91 -12.41 -21.16 -30.31
C GLY A 91 -11.37 -22.05 -29.58
N LYS A 92 -10.48 -22.65 -30.37
CA LYS A 92 -9.32 -23.42 -29.88
C LYS A 92 -8.37 -22.55 -29.07
N TYR A 93 -8.16 -21.32 -29.54
CA TYR A 93 -7.27 -20.32 -28.94
C TYR A 93 -8.07 -19.11 -28.44
N ILE A 94 -7.58 -18.50 -27.37
CA ILE A 94 -8.10 -17.25 -26.83
C ILE A 94 -7.09 -16.14 -27.16
N ALA A 95 -7.52 -15.11 -27.88
CA ALA A 95 -6.78 -13.88 -28.09
C ALA A 95 -7.53 -12.70 -27.45
N TYR A 96 -6.85 -11.59 -27.25
CA TYR A 96 -7.41 -10.44 -26.56
C TYR A 96 -7.21 -9.18 -27.38
N LEU A 97 -8.28 -8.47 -27.64
CA LEU A 97 -8.27 -7.15 -28.27
C LEU A 97 -8.98 -6.15 -27.34
N PRO A 98 -8.28 -5.54 -26.35
CA PRO A 98 -8.86 -4.43 -25.61
C PRO A 98 -9.40 -3.37 -26.54
N ALA A 99 -10.53 -2.74 -26.16
CA ALA A 99 -11.25 -1.85 -27.05
C ALA A 99 -10.48 -0.57 -27.44
N ASP A 100 -9.37 -0.27 -26.77
CA ASP A 100 -8.46 0.84 -27.01
C ASP A 100 -7.21 0.47 -27.84
N ASP A 101 -7.01 -0.84 -28.14
CA ASP A 101 -5.81 -1.35 -28.81
C ASP A 101 -6.05 -1.67 -30.30
N PHE A 102 -5.01 -2.17 -30.97
CA PHE A 102 -5.04 -2.38 -32.42
C PHE A 102 -4.24 -3.61 -32.83
N PHE A 103 -4.78 -4.40 -33.77
CA PHE A 103 -4.10 -5.51 -34.45
C PHE A 103 -3.63 -5.10 -35.85
N GLU A 104 -2.38 -5.43 -36.21
CA GLU A 104 -1.95 -5.45 -37.60
C GLU A 104 -2.63 -6.62 -38.35
N ALA A 105 -2.72 -6.55 -39.68
CA ALA A 105 -3.51 -7.50 -40.47
C ALA A 105 -3.08 -8.99 -40.35
N ASP A 106 -1.83 -9.26 -40.00
CA ASP A 106 -1.27 -10.60 -39.86
C ASP A 106 -1.14 -11.08 -38.38
N HIS A 107 -1.77 -10.35 -37.43
CA HIS A 107 -1.60 -10.63 -36.01
C HIS A 107 -2.07 -12.04 -35.62
N LEU A 108 -3.32 -12.39 -35.94
CA LEU A 108 -3.89 -13.69 -35.59
C LEU A 108 -3.19 -14.86 -36.31
N SER A 109 -2.86 -14.70 -37.58
CA SER A 109 -2.13 -15.74 -38.32
C SER A 109 -0.73 -15.97 -37.75
N THR A 110 -0.03 -14.89 -37.38
CA THR A 110 1.29 -14.97 -36.76
C THR A 110 1.24 -15.67 -35.39
N LEU A 111 0.23 -15.40 -34.56
CA LEU A 111 0.05 -16.09 -33.29
C LEU A 111 -0.36 -17.56 -33.48
N ALA A 112 -1.20 -17.87 -34.48
CA ALA A 112 -1.57 -19.25 -34.79
C ALA A 112 -0.34 -20.11 -35.14
N ASP A 113 0.50 -19.61 -36.02
CA ASP A 113 1.75 -20.31 -36.42
C ASP A 113 2.64 -20.61 -35.21
N ALA A 114 2.76 -19.68 -34.29
CA ALA A 114 3.53 -19.86 -33.05
C ALA A 114 2.89 -20.87 -32.09
N LEU A 115 1.57 -20.91 -32.00
CA LEU A 115 0.83 -21.85 -31.13
C LEU A 115 0.83 -23.30 -31.65
N GLU A 116 1.13 -23.52 -32.92
CA GLU A 116 1.33 -24.87 -33.46
C GLU A 116 2.70 -25.48 -33.08
N THR A 117 3.58 -24.70 -32.41
CA THR A 117 4.85 -25.21 -31.87
C THR A 117 4.54 -26.23 -30.75
N LYS A 118 5.31 -27.31 -30.72
CA LYS A 118 5.16 -28.36 -29.71
C LYS A 118 5.27 -27.77 -28.29
N ASP A 119 4.34 -28.16 -27.43
CA ASP A 119 4.24 -27.75 -26.03
C ASP A 119 3.98 -26.22 -25.85
N ALA A 120 3.58 -25.50 -26.90
CA ALA A 120 3.15 -24.12 -26.81
C ALA A 120 1.81 -24.01 -26.08
N VAL A 121 1.74 -23.19 -25.04
CA VAL A 121 0.48 -22.85 -24.34
C VAL A 121 0.09 -21.41 -24.55
N LEU A 122 1.05 -20.55 -24.85
CA LEU A 122 0.86 -19.13 -25.11
C LEU A 122 1.86 -18.67 -26.19
N ALA A 123 1.35 -17.90 -27.15
CA ALA A 123 2.18 -17.16 -28.11
C ALA A 123 2.01 -15.66 -27.89
N PHE A 124 3.07 -14.88 -28.16
CA PHE A 124 3.03 -13.44 -28.05
C PHE A 124 3.82 -12.76 -29.14
N SER A 125 3.30 -11.62 -29.63
CA SER A 125 4.00 -10.75 -30.57
C SER A 125 4.82 -9.67 -29.88
N GLY A 126 5.74 -9.05 -30.63
CA GLY A 126 6.25 -7.73 -30.28
C GLY A 126 5.12 -6.70 -30.30
N ILE A 127 5.35 -5.56 -29.65
CA ILE A 127 4.33 -4.54 -29.41
C ILE A 127 4.85 -3.15 -29.78
N ARG A 128 3.98 -2.30 -30.26
CA ARG A 128 4.22 -0.86 -30.38
C ARG A 128 3.51 -0.14 -29.23
N TYR A 129 4.26 0.63 -28.46
CA TYR A 129 3.73 1.43 -27.37
C TYR A 129 4.41 2.80 -27.36
N ASP A 130 3.62 3.89 -27.43
CA ASP A 130 4.13 5.24 -27.60
C ASP A 130 5.08 5.30 -28.82
N ALA A 131 6.31 5.79 -28.68
CA ALA A 131 7.32 5.79 -29.73
C ALA A 131 8.19 4.52 -29.75
N SER A 132 8.04 3.62 -28.78
CA SER A 132 8.84 2.40 -28.69
C SER A 132 8.24 1.27 -29.52
N LYS A 133 9.15 0.44 -30.09
CA LYS A 133 8.80 -0.79 -30.79
C LYS A 133 9.68 -1.90 -30.23
N GLU A 134 9.07 -2.86 -29.58
CA GLU A 134 9.78 -3.90 -28.88
C GLU A 134 9.43 -5.28 -29.43
N VAL A 135 10.47 -6.02 -29.85
CA VAL A 135 10.40 -7.42 -30.23
C VAL A 135 11.29 -8.18 -29.27
N GLY A 136 10.79 -8.42 -28.08
CA GLY A 136 11.60 -8.99 -27.02
C GLY A 136 11.23 -10.44 -26.69
N ILE A 137 12.16 -11.11 -26.01
CA ILE A 137 11.89 -12.39 -25.36
C ILE A 137 11.22 -12.12 -24.02
N VAL A 138 10.11 -12.80 -23.77
CA VAL A 138 9.48 -12.81 -22.44
C VAL A 138 10.19 -13.85 -21.58
N ASP A 139 10.64 -13.42 -20.40
CA ASP A 139 10.96 -14.40 -19.35
C ASP A 139 9.66 -14.98 -18.82
N TYR A 140 9.26 -16.15 -19.35
CA TYR A 140 8.00 -16.79 -19.00
C TYR A 140 7.88 -17.17 -17.51
N LYS A 141 9.01 -17.36 -16.81
CA LYS A 141 8.99 -17.64 -15.34
C LYS A 141 8.58 -16.41 -14.54
N THR A 142 8.99 -15.24 -14.97
CA THR A 142 8.67 -13.97 -14.33
C THR A 142 7.58 -13.18 -15.05
N CYS A 143 7.13 -13.64 -16.22
CA CYS A 143 6.13 -13.00 -17.08
C CYS A 143 6.48 -11.54 -17.45
N LYS A 144 7.78 -11.24 -17.58
CA LYS A 144 8.24 -9.93 -18.03
C LYS A 144 7.87 -9.72 -19.49
N GLY A 145 7.28 -8.57 -19.78
CA GLY A 145 6.93 -8.17 -21.15
C GLY A 145 8.13 -7.68 -21.96
N ALA A 146 7.92 -7.51 -23.26
CA ALA A 146 8.88 -6.92 -24.17
C ALA A 146 9.17 -5.44 -23.87
N ILE A 147 8.25 -4.71 -23.27
CA ILE A 147 8.45 -3.33 -22.83
C ILE A 147 8.99 -3.32 -21.40
N PRO A 148 10.14 -2.68 -21.13
CA PRO A 148 10.73 -2.64 -19.80
C PRO A 148 9.77 -2.08 -18.75
N GLY A 149 9.65 -2.76 -17.61
CA GLY A 149 8.77 -2.38 -16.50
C GLY A 149 7.34 -2.90 -16.60
N TYR A 150 6.94 -3.50 -17.72
CA TYR A 150 5.61 -4.07 -17.91
C TYR A 150 5.66 -5.59 -18.09
N CYS A 151 4.59 -6.29 -17.70
CA CYS A 151 4.37 -7.67 -18.12
C CYS A 151 3.82 -7.70 -19.55
N THR A 152 3.74 -8.90 -20.14
CA THR A 152 3.12 -9.10 -21.45
C THR A 152 1.66 -8.61 -21.42
N GLN A 153 1.31 -7.74 -22.36
CA GLN A 153 0.00 -7.10 -22.45
C GLN A 153 -1.04 -7.99 -23.14
N LEU A 154 -2.33 -7.75 -22.89
CA LEU A 154 -3.42 -8.51 -23.49
C LEU A 154 -3.33 -8.54 -25.02
N VAL A 155 -3.17 -7.37 -25.64
CA VAL A 155 -3.14 -7.22 -27.10
C VAL A 155 -2.03 -8.00 -27.79
N GLN A 156 -0.98 -8.42 -27.06
CA GLN A 156 0.16 -9.18 -27.64
C GLN A 156 -0.11 -10.68 -27.75
N VAL A 157 -1.12 -11.20 -27.02
CA VAL A 157 -1.14 -12.60 -26.59
C VAL A 157 -2.30 -13.37 -27.19
N ALA A 158 -2.00 -14.61 -27.57
CA ALA A 158 -3.02 -15.65 -27.63
C ALA A 158 -2.52 -16.90 -26.87
N HIS A 159 -3.45 -17.69 -26.33
CA HIS A 159 -3.13 -18.91 -25.59
C HIS A 159 -4.15 -20.02 -25.87
N CYS A 160 -3.75 -21.26 -25.58
CA CYS A 160 -4.67 -22.39 -25.62
C CYS A 160 -5.82 -22.15 -24.62
N LYS A 161 -7.04 -22.55 -25.00
CA LYS A 161 -8.18 -22.49 -24.09
C LYS A 161 -7.88 -23.23 -22.80
N THR A 162 -8.18 -22.60 -21.66
CA THR A 162 -7.88 -23.12 -20.31
C THR A 162 -9.12 -23.00 -19.41
N SER A 163 -9.15 -23.77 -18.34
CA SER A 163 -10.09 -23.61 -17.22
C SER A 163 -9.64 -22.57 -16.18
N ASP A 164 -8.41 -22.08 -16.29
CA ASP A 164 -7.92 -21.00 -15.42
C ASP A 164 -8.75 -19.74 -15.55
N ARG A 165 -8.90 -19.00 -14.45
CA ARG A 165 -9.73 -17.79 -14.37
C ARG A 165 -8.88 -16.56 -14.10
N TRP A 166 -9.29 -15.44 -14.66
CA TRP A 166 -8.77 -14.13 -14.29
C TRP A 166 -9.15 -13.80 -12.86
N THR A 167 -8.25 -13.15 -12.14
CA THR A 167 -8.53 -12.62 -10.81
C THR A 167 -9.56 -11.50 -10.92
N GLU A 168 -10.65 -11.61 -10.20
CA GLU A 168 -11.74 -10.62 -10.22
C GLU A 168 -11.50 -9.52 -9.17
N ARG A 169 -12.21 -8.38 -9.32
CA ARG A 169 -12.08 -7.23 -8.42
C ARG A 169 -12.34 -7.59 -6.96
N GLU A 170 -13.31 -8.43 -6.70
CA GLU A 170 -13.69 -8.91 -5.38
C GLU A 170 -12.58 -9.72 -4.71
N GLU A 171 -11.73 -10.35 -5.51
CA GLU A 171 -10.57 -11.08 -5.02
C GLU A 171 -9.38 -10.13 -4.80
N CYS A 172 -9.03 -9.36 -5.82
CA CYS A 172 -7.89 -8.44 -5.77
C CYS A 172 -7.87 -7.42 -6.92
N VAL A 173 -7.60 -6.16 -6.61
CA VAL A 173 -7.23 -5.12 -7.58
C VAL A 173 -5.72 -5.12 -7.77
N SER A 174 -5.25 -5.11 -9.00
CA SER A 174 -3.83 -5.07 -9.34
C SER A 174 -3.60 -4.27 -10.63
N ASP A 175 -2.54 -3.48 -10.68
CA ASP A 175 -2.10 -2.80 -11.91
C ASP A 175 -1.41 -3.76 -12.90
N ASP A 176 -0.95 -4.91 -12.41
CA ASP A 176 -0.36 -5.99 -13.19
C ASP A 176 -1.24 -7.26 -13.21
N LEU A 177 -2.56 -7.10 -13.39
CA LEU A 177 -3.54 -8.19 -13.45
C LEU A 177 -3.14 -9.30 -14.42
N PHE A 178 -2.50 -8.93 -15.54
CA PHE A 178 -2.04 -9.86 -16.56
C PHE A 178 -0.95 -10.78 -16.04
N PHE A 179 -0.02 -10.27 -15.24
CA PHE A 179 1.01 -11.07 -14.58
C PHE A 179 0.41 -12.20 -13.75
N LEU A 180 -0.68 -11.92 -13.01
CA LEU A 180 -1.35 -12.92 -12.18
C LEU A 180 -1.93 -14.07 -13.02
N PHE A 181 -2.47 -13.77 -14.18
CA PHE A 181 -3.04 -14.78 -15.07
C PHE A 181 -1.96 -15.56 -15.83
N TRP A 182 -0.99 -14.86 -16.44
CA TRP A 182 0.10 -15.55 -17.17
C TRP A 182 0.87 -16.52 -16.27
N ARG A 183 1.03 -16.19 -15.00
CA ARG A 183 1.66 -17.10 -14.02
C ARG A 183 0.92 -18.43 -13.87
N LYS A 184 -0.39 -18.47 -14.02
CA LYS A 184 -1.17 -19.72 -14.00
C LYS A 184 -0.82 -20.60 -15.18
N LEU A 185 -0.58 -20.01 -16.35
CA LEU A 185 -0.28 -20.73 -17.58
C LEU A 185 1.16 -21.26 -17.65
N THR A 186 2.12 -20.68 -16.93
CA THR A 186 3.54 -21.09 -17.00
C THR A 186 3.80 -22.55 -16.59
N GLY A 187 2.91 -23.14 -15.83
CA GLY A 187 2.99 -24.55 -15.42
C GLY A 187 2.51 -25.54 -16.50
N ASN A 188 1.83 -25.06 -17.53
CA ASN A 188 1.14 -25.90 -18.51
C ASN A 188 1.93 -26.10 -19.82
N GLY A 189 2.99 -25.31 -20.06
CA GLY A 189 3.82 -25.43 -21.27
C GLY A 189 4.65 -24.18 -21.56
N MET A 190 5.02 -24.00 -22.81
CA MET A 190 5.96 -22.97 -23.25
C MET A 190 5.26 -21.69 -23.74
N PHE A 191 5.89 -20.54 -23.52
CA PHE A 191 5.52 -19.25 -24.08
C PHE A 191 6.41 -18.97 -25.29
N ILE A 192 5.82 -18.81 -26.46
CA ILE A 192 6.53 -18.73 -27.75
C ILE A 192 6.48 -17.30 -28.28
N PRO A 193 7.62 -16.63 -28.46
CA PRO A 193 7.70 -15.35 -29.16
C PRO A 193 7.54 -15.51 -30.67
N THR A 194 6.83 -14.58 -31.31
CA THR A 194 6.66 -14.59 -32.79
C THR A 194 7.78 -13.87 -33.54
N GLU A 195 8.66 -13.16 -32.84
CA GLU A 195 9.73 -12.30 -33.41
C GLU A 195 9.19 -11.17 -34.34
N LYS A 196 7.88 -10.90 -34.32
CA LYS A 196 7.26 -9.86 -35.14
C LYS A 196 6.51 -8.85 -34.25
N ILE A 197 6.38 -7.61 -34.74
CA ILE A 197 5.54 -6.57 -34.12
C ILE A 197 4.23 -6.51 -34.89
N THR A 198 3.16 -7.03 -34.31
CA THR A 198 1.87 -7.17 -34.99
C THR A 198 0.71 -6.53 -34.22
N CYS A 199 0.98 -5.76 -33.18
CA CYS A 199 -0.04 -5.06 -32.42
C CYS A 199 0.43 -3.72 -31.86
N GLU A 200 -0.53 -2.88 -31.47
CA GLU A 200 -0.30 -1.60 -30.82
C GLU A 200 -1.07 -1.51 -29.51
N TRP A 201 -0.37 -1.16 -28.45
CA TRP A 201 -0.92 -0.79 -27.16
C TRP A 201 -1.07 0.72 -27.12
N THR A 202 -2.30 1.20 -27.19
CA THR A 202 -2.62 2.61 -27.34
C THR A 202 -2.37 3.38 -26.06
N ASN A 203 -1.54 4.43 -26.12
CA ASN A 203 -1.20 5.26 -24.98
C ASN A 203 -2.25 6.35 -24.73
N HIS A 204 -3.01 6.27 -23.62
CA HIS A 204 -3.98 7.29 -23.21
C HIS A 204 -4.15 7.33 -21.66
N PRO A 205 -4.72 8.41 -21.07
CA PRO A 205 -4.75 8.61 -19.61
C PRO A 205 -5.68 7.64 -18.86
N HIS A 206 -6.63 7.00 -19.52
CA HIS A 206 -7.62 6.11 -18.90
C HIS A 206 -7.22 4.63 -18.94
N GLN A 207 -5.97 4.32 -19.26
CA GLN A 207 -5.47 2.95 -19.14
C GLN A 207 -5.48 2.49 -17.67
N HIS A 208 -5.85 1.23 -17.45
CA HIS A 208 -6.03 0.65 -16.11
C HIS A 208 -4.83 0.90 -15.18
N HIS A 209 -3.61 0.64 -15.63
CA HIS A 209 -2.41 0.85 -14.83
C HIS A 209 -2.17 2.32 -14.47
N LYS A 210 -2.58 3.28 -15.32
CA LYS A 210 -2.49 4.72 -15.02
C LYS A 210 -3.56 5.17 -14.04
N ILE A 211 -4.76 4.59 -14.12
CA ILE A 211 -5.83 4.84 -13.14
C ILE A 211 -5.42 4.32 -11.77
N CYS A 212 -4.86 3.10 -11.70
CA CYS A 212 -4.31 2.54 -10.47
C CYS A 212 -3.05 3.30 -10.00
N GLY A 213 -2.30 3.89 -10.92
CA GLY A 213 -1.02 4.55 -10.70
C GLY A 213 -1.09 6.05 -10.37
N GLU A 214 -2.26 6.66 -10.22
CA GLU A 214 -2.42 8.10 -9.97
C GLU A 214 -1.62 8.59 -8.76
N ARG A 215 -0.86 9.68 -8.93
CA ARG A 215 0.01 10.22 -7.89
C ARG A 215 -0.76 11.03 -6.83
N TYR A 216 -1.75 11.81 -7.25
CA TYR A 216 -2.53 12.69 -6.38
C TYR A 216 -4.00 12.28 -6.36
N GLY A 217 -4.67 12.57 -5.26
CA GLY A 217 -6.06 12.16 -5.07
C GLY A 217 -6.22 10.70 -4.65
N GLY A 218 -5.08 10.04 -4.34
CA GLY A 218 -5.04 8.63 -3.97
C GLY A 218 -5.42 7.71 -5.13
N GLY A 219 -4.47 6.91 -5.67
CA GLY A 219 -4.68 6.07 -6.85
C GLY A 219 -5.97 5.24 -6.83
N LEU A 220 -6.42 4.85 -5.64
CA LEU A 220 -7.67 4.15 -5.45
C LEU A 220 -8.91 5.03 -5.54
N ASN A 221 -8.79 6.29 -5.18
CA ASN A 221 -9.92 7.21 -5.30
C ASN A 221 -10.23 7.45 -6.76
N LYS A 222 -9.20 7.59 -7.60
CA LYS A 222 -9.38 7.62 -9.04
C LYS A 222 -9.96 6.31 -9.55
N TYR A 223 -9.49 5.18 -9.08
CA TYR A 223 -10.02 3.85 -9.40
C TYR A 223 -11.50 3.75 -9.01
N ARG A 224 -11.85 4.12 -7.78
CA ARG A 224 -13.23 4.08 -7.30
C ARG A 224 -14.16 4.99 -8.07
N VAL A 225 -13.75 6.23 -8.31
CA VAL A 225 -14.55 7.19 -9.08
C VAL A 225 -14.71 6.73 -10.52
N PHE A 226 -13.64 6.29 -11.16
CA PHE A 226 -13.66 5.88 -12.56
C PHE A 226 -14.52 4.64 -12.79
N TYR A 227 -14.43 3.65 -11.91
CA TYR A 227 -15.18 2.39 -12.02
C TYR A 227 -16.50 2.37 -11.23
N GLY A 228 -16.84 3.46 -10.53
CA GLY A 228 -18.09 3.56 -9.77
C GLY A 228 -18.20 2.56 -8.61
N THR A 229 -17.07 2.19 -7.97
CA THR A 229 -17.07 1.21 -6.87
C THR A 229 -16.90 1.87 -5.50
N THR A 230 -17.75 1.48 -4.55
CA THR A 230 -17.77 2.01 -3.18
C THR A 230 -17.41 0.95 -2.13
N GLN A 231 -17.37 -0.31 -2.53
CA GLN A 231 -17.05 -1.42 -1.62
C GLN A 231 -15.57 -1.44 -1.21
N PRO A 232 -15.25 -2.01 -0.05
CA PRO A 232 -13.88 -2.30 0.33
C PRO A 232 -13.18 -3.21 -0.68
N LEU A 233 -11.91 -2.98 -0.89
CA LEU A 233 -11.13 -3.68 -1.91
C LEU A 233 -9.88 -4.31 -1.27
N ARG A 234 -9.35 -5.32 -1.94
CA ARG A 234 -8.02 -5.87 -1.71
C ARG A 234 -7.11 -5.40 -2.81
N PHE A 235 -5.92 -4.88 -2.45
CA PHE A 235 -4.96 -4.40 -3.45
C PHE A 235 -3.71 -5.20 -3.40
N ARG A 236 -3.21 -5.55 -4.56
CA ARG A 236 -1.85 -6.01 -4.70
C ARG A 236 -0.93 -4.80 -4.81
N CYS A 237 -0.21 -4.50 -3.74
CA CYS A 237 0.71 -3.36 -3.68
C CYS A 237 1.99 -3.61 -4.46
N ASN A 238 2.45 -4.86 -4.47
CA ASN A 238 3.62 -5.34 -5.21
C ASN A 238 3.58 -6.88 -5.28
N ARG A 239 4.64 -7.49 -5.82
CA ARG A 239 4.75 -8.94 -5.99
C ARG A 239 4.50 -9.74 -4.70
N TYR A 240 4.72 -9.16 -3.54
CA TYR A 240 4.74 -9.85 -2.25
C TYR A 240 3.69 -9.37 -1.25
N LYS A 241 3.09 -8.20 -1.49
CA LYS A 241 2.19 -7.57 -0.54
C LYS A 241 0.83 -7.29 -1.13
N THR A 242 -0.19 -7.76 -0.43
CA THR A 242 -1.60 -7.42 -0.66
C THR A 242 -2.11 -6.64 0.55
N PHE A 243 -2.75 -5.51 0.31
CA PHE A 243 -3.46 -4.76 1.33
C PHE A 243 -4.94 -5.12 1.27
N ASP A 244 -5.49 -5.55 2.39
CA ASP A 244 -6.89 -5.98 2.49
C ASP A 244 -7.68 -4.96 3.31
N GLU A 245 -8.41 -4.07 2.63
CA GLU A 245 -9.28 -3.11 3.29
C GLU A 245 -10.42 -3.78 4.05
N VAL A 246 -10.94 -4.89 3.53
CA VAL A 246 -12.02 -5.63 4.19
C VAL A 246 -11.58 -6.07 5.58
N ALA A 247 -10.39 -6.68 5.67
CA ALA A 247 -9.86 -7.14 6.94
C ALA A 247 -9.42 -5.97 7.85
N ASN A 248 -8.78 -4.95 7.27
CA ASN A 248 -8.21 -3.86 8.06
C ASN A 248 -9.28 -2.87 8.57
N TYR A 249 -10.34 -2.64 7.79
CA TYR A 249 -11.35 -1.62 8.13
C TYR A 249 -12.71 -2.19 8.50
N GLN A 250 -12.87 -3.51 8.51
CA GLN A 250 -14.12 -4.13 8.94
C GLN A 250 -14.61 -3.68 10.32
N PRO A 251 -13.75 -3.45 11.33
CA PRO A 251 -14.18 -2.92 12.63
C PRO A 251 -14.77 -1.51 12.59
N TYR A 252 -14.56 -0.75 11.50
CA TYR A 252 -14.87 0.69 11.40
C TYR A 252 -16.06 1.00 10.48
N HIS A 253 -16.96 0.02 10.27
CA HIS A 253 -18.05 0.14 9.30
C HIS A 253 -19.20 1.04 9.75
N GLU A 254 -19.39 1.20 11.05
CA GLU A 254 -20.53 1.92 11.56
C GLU A 254 -20.33 3.44 11.44
N PRO A 255 -21.28 4.18 10.83
CA PRO A 255 -21.23 5.63 10.76
C PRO A 255 -21.24 6.23 12.15
N VAL A 256 -20.31 7.10 12.46
CA VAL A 256 -20.26 7.79 13.75
C VAL A 256 -21.16 9.02 13.72
N VAL A 257 -21.89 9.25 14.81
CA VAL A 257 -22.75 10.41 14.95
C VAL A 257 -21.89 11.67 15.06
N LYS A 258 -22.13 12.65 14.20
CA LYS A 258 -21.43 13.94 14.24
C LYS A 258 -21.78 14.70 15.52
N ALA A 259 -20.76 15.23 16.20
CA ALA A 259 -20.98 16.10 17.36
C ALA A 259 -21.49 17.49 16.90
N SER A 260 -22.35 18.12 17.70
CA SER A 260 -22.88 19.45 17.38
C SER A 260 -21.79 20.53 17.32
N ASP A 261 -20.67 20.32 18.01
CA ASP A 261 -19.49 21.19 18.06
C ASP A 261 -18.29 20.55 17.31
N GLY A 262 -18.54 19.52 16.50
CA GLY A 262 -17.54 18.84 15.72
C GLY A 262 -16.92 19.75 14.66
N LEU A 263 -15.59 19.65 14.49
CA LEU A 263 -14.85 20.40 13.48
C LEU A 263 -14.99 19.77 12.11
N LYS A 264 -14.90 20.60 11.06
CA LYS A 264 -14.65 20.18 9.70
C LYS A 264 -13.13 20.18 9.48
N ILE A 265 -12.52 19.02 9.40
CA ILE A 265 -11.07 18.87 9.29
C ILE A 265 -10.73 18.44 7.86
N LEU A 266 -9.87 19.22 7.19
CA LEU A 266 -9.28 18.83 5.92
C LEU A 266 -7.94 18.14 6.17
N LEU A 267 -7.89 16.85 5.92
CA LEU A 267 -6.67 16.05 5.93
C LEU A 267 -5.92 16.22 4.61
N VAL A 268 -4.65 16.61 4.66
CA VAL A 268 -3.82 16.79 3.46
C VAL A 268 -2.57 15.92 3.58
N GLY A 269 -2.34 15.01 2.66
CA GLY A 269 -1.14 14.19 2.67
C GLY A 269 -1.38 12.72 2.37
N GLU A 270 -0.94 11.83 3.23
CA GLU A 270 -1.15 10.40 3.05
C GLU A 270 -1.60 9.73 4.35
N LEU A 271 -2.38 8.66 4.17
CA LEU A 271 -2.89 7.84 5.27
C LEU A 271 -2.14 6.51 5.40
N ALA A 272 -0.96 6.43 4.82
CA ALA A 272 -0.29 5.18 4.53
C ALA A 272 -0.22 4.20 5.70
N TYR A 273 -0.18 4.65 6.92
CA TYR A 273 0.08 3.77 8.06
C TYR A 273 -0.86 3.99 9.25
N ASN A 274 -1.85 4.89 9.14
CA ASN A 274 -2.61 5.34 10.31
C ASN A 274 -4.09 5.62 10.03
N PRO A 275 -4.90 4.64 9.68
CA PRO A 275 -6.36 4.78 9.67
C PRO A 275 -6.91 5.09 11.09
N GLU A 276 -6.19 4.67 12.13
CA GLU A 276 -6.55 4.82 13.52
C GLU A 276 -6.79 6.28 13.90
N ARG A 277 -5.94 7.19 13.43
CA ARG A 277 -6.09 8.64 13.65
C ARG A 277 -7.39 9.18 13.09
N ILE A 278 -7.73 8.76 11.87
CA ILE A 278 -8.95 9.19 11.20
C ILE A 278 -10.16 8.69 11.93
N TYR A 279 -10.15 7.43 12.30
CA TYR A 279 -11.24 6.83 13.03
C TYR A 279 -11.44 7.47 14.40
N ALA A 280 -10.37 7.77 15.14
CA ALA A 280 -10.46 8.45 16.43
C ALA A 280 -11.05 9.87 16.31
N LEU A 281 -10.61 10.64 15.30
CA LEU A 281 -11.17 11.97 15.03
C LEU A 281 -12.65 11.91 14.61
N GLU A 282 -13.02 10.92 13.81
CA GLU A 282 -14.41 10.70 13.43
C GLU A 282 -15.27 10.27 14.63
N LYS A 283 -14.77 9.34 15.46
CA LYS A 283 -15.41 8.88 16.69
C LYS A 283 -15.63 10.02 17.68
N ALA A 284 -14.75 11.02 17.68
CA ALA A 284 -14.94 12.27 18.42
C ALA A 284 -16.01 13.20 17.80
N GLY A 285 -16.62 12.84 16.70
CA GLY A 285 -17.72 13.56 16.06
C GLY A 285 -17.33 14.61 15.02
N HIS A 286 -16.06 14.64 14.60
CA HIS A 286 -15.59 15.54 13.56
C HIS A 286 -16.04 15.11 12.16
N THR A 287 -16.08 16.05 11.21
CA THR A 287 -16.34 15.79 9.80
C THR A 287 -15.02 15.86 9.04
N LEU A 288 -14.65 14.77 8.35
CA LEU A 288 -13.35 14.63 7.72
C LEU A 288 -13.45 14.73 6.21
N TYR A 289 -12.52 15.49 5.64
CA TYR A 289 -12.28 15.60 4.20
C TYR A 289 -10.84 15.23 3.91
N GLY A 290 -10.55 14.69 2.73
CA GLY A 290 -9.22 14.21 2.40
C GLY A 290 -8.73 14.67 1.03
N LEU A 291 -7.55 15.27 1.01
CA LEU A 291 -6.77 15.58 -0.19
C LEU A 291 -5.45 14.80 -0.14
N TRP A 292 -5.35 13.75 -0.94
CA TRP A 292 -4.36 12.70 -0.75
C TRP A 292 -3.23 12.73 -1.77
N ALA A 293 -2.01 12.43 -1.30
CA ALA A 293 -0.89 12.00 -2.11
C ALA A 293 -0.79 10.48 -2.11
N LYS A 294 -0.32 9.89 -3.23
CA LYS A 294 -0.03 8.45 -3.29
C LYS A 294 1.23 8.16 -2.48
N PRO A 295 1.22 7.15 -1.58
CA PRO A 295 2.40 6.72 -0.86
C PRO A 295 3.52 6.29 -1.81
N ARG A 296 4.76 6.61 -1.45
CA ARG A 296 5.95 6.26 -2.25
C ARG A 296 6.13 4.76 -2.45
N PHE A 297 5.70 3.95 -1.49
CA PHE A 297 5.96 2.52 -1.41
C PHE A 297 4.76 1.61 -1.72
N GLY A 298 3.76 2.08 -2.43
CA GLY A 298 2.65 1.25 -2.89
C GLY A 298 1.26 1.76 -2.48
N TYR A 299 0.26 0.95 -2.76
CA TYR A 299 -1.15 1.28 -2.53
C TYR A 299 -1.59 1.19 -1.08
N SER A 300 -0.69 0.95 -0.16
CA SER A 300 -1.00 0.48 1.19
C SER A 300 -1.84 1.44 1.97
N THR A 301 -2.61 2.28 1.51
CA THR A 301 -3.40 3.18 2.29
C THR A 301 -3.59 4.51 1.64
N VAL A 302 -4.14 4.45 0.54
CA VAL A 302 -4.54 5.65 -0.09
C VAL A 302 -5.95 5.91 0.38
N GLY A 303 -6.14 6.93 1.18
CA GLY A 303 -7.45 7.41 1.64
C GLY A 303 -8.52 7.23 0.64
N PRO A 304 -9.75 7.50 0.70
CA PRO A 304 -10.54 7.55 1.90
C PRO A 304 -10.69 6.15 2.51
N LEU A 305 -11.01 6.08 3.75
CA LEU A 305 -11.52 4.83 4.30
C LEU A 305 -12.76 4.44 3.48
N PRO A 306 -12.84 3.19 2.97
CA PRO A 306 -13.83 2.83 1.94
C PRO A 306 -15.29 2.87 2.40
N PHE A 307 -15.55 3.28 3.62
CA PHE A 307 -16.87 3.22 4.25
C PHE A 307 -17.55 4.57 4.43
N GLY A 308 -17.09 5.59 3.72
CA GLY A 308 -17.72 6.92 3.77
C GLY A 308 -17.33 7.77 4.97
N HIS A 309 -16.31 7.38 5.72
CA HIS A 309 -15.82 8.11 6.89
C HIS A 309 -15.12 9.42 6.52
N VAL A 310 -14.51 9.49 5.35
CA VAL A 310 -13.83 10.69 4.84
C VAL A 310 -14.37 11.02 3.46
N THR A 311 -14.72 12.29 3.24
CA THR A 311 -15.12 12.77 1.92
C THR A 311 -13.88 13.18 1.14
N ASP A 312 -13.65 12.54 -0.01
CA ASP A 312 -12.53 12.86 -0.88
C ASP A 312 -12.69 14.18 -1.59
N ILE A 313 -11.58 14.91 -1.68
CA ILE A 313 -11.44 16.08 -2.52
C ILE A 313 -10.56 15.72 -3.72
N PRO A 314 -11.09 15.80 -4.96
CA PRO A 314 -10.30 15.56 -6.15
C PRO A 314 -9.20 16.61 -6.30
N TYR A 315 -7.98 16.17 -6.63
CA TYR A 315 -6.84 17.09 -6.77
C TYR A 315 -7.06 18.16 -7.85
N GLY A 316 -7.74 17.83 -8.95
CA GLY A 316 -7.92 18.74 -10.08
C GLY A 316 -8.71 20.01 -9.78
N ASN A 317 -9.57 20.01 -8.77
CA ASN A 317 -10.42 21.14 -8.38
C ASN A 317 -10.45 21.39 -6.87
N TRP A 318 -9.39 21.04 -6.17
CA TRP A 318 -9.34 21.08 -4.71
C TRP A 318 -9.57 22.51 -4.15
N ARG A 319 -9.10 23.57 -4.84
CA ARG A 319 -9.29 24.96 -4.41
C ARG A 319 -10.76 25.36 -4.38
N GLU A 320 -11.51 24.99 -5.41
CA GLU A 320 -12.97 25.25 -5.48
C GLU A 320 -13.68 24.48 -4.37
N LYS A 321 -13.33 23.21 -4.19
CA LYS A 321 -13.93 22.35 -3.18
C LYS A 321 -13.66 22.82 -1.76
N ILE A 322 -12.47 23.31 -1.43
CA ILE A 322 -12.16 23.90 -0.13
C ILE A 322 -13.04 25.14 0.13
N ASN A 323 -13.24 25.99 -0.89
CA ASN A 323 -14.09 27.17 -0.78
C ASN A 323 -15.58 26.83 -0.56
N GLU A 324 -16.06 25.71 -1.14
CA GLU A 324 -17.41 25.19 -0.91
C GLU A 324 -17.58 24.62 0.49
N ILE A 325 -16.64 23.77 0.93
CA ILE A 325 -16.69 23.02 2.18
C ILE A 325 -16.44 23.95 3.38
N LYS A 326 -15.50 24.88 3.25
CA LYS A 326 -15.01 25.77 4.31
C LYS A 326 -14.61 24.97 5.56
N PRO A 327 -13.54 24.18 5.49
CA PRO A 327 -13.06 23.47 6.67
C PRO A 327 -12.57 24.44 7.73
N ASP A 328 -12.70 24.04 9.00
CA ASP A 328 -12.27 24.84 10.14
C ASP A 328 -10.74 24.85 10.30
N VAL A 329 -10.10 23.75 9.87
CA VAL A 329 -8.67 23.55 9.98
C VAL A 329 -8.15 22.61 8.88
N ILE A 330 -6.93 22.85 8.41
CA ILE A 330 -6.16 21.96 7.56
C ILE A 330 -5.17 21.21 8.45
N TYR A 331 -5.28 19.87 8.47
CA TYR A 331 -4.35 19.00 9.16
C TYR A 331 -3.52 18.24 8.12
N ALA A 332 -2.34 18.78 7.81
CA ALA A 332 -1.41 18.21 6.85
C ALA A 332 -0.45 17.24 7.53
N LEU A 333 -0.29 16.04 6.97
CA LEU A 333 0.27 14.94 7.74
C LEU A 333 1.06 13.91 6.92
N LEU A 334 1.99 13.33 7.60
CA LEU A 334 2.74 12.11 7.56
C LEU A 334 4.07 12.15 6.82
N SER A 335 4.16 11.75 5.57
CA SER A 335 5.44 11.30 5.04
C SER A 335 6.06 12.22 4.00
N THR A 336 7.22 11.82 3.49
CA THR A 336 7.95 12.52 2.41
C THR A 336 7.10 12.70 1.15
N SER A 337 6.19 11.77 0.83
CA SER A 337 5.28 11.90 -0.32
C SER A 337 4.21 12.98 -0.13
N ALA A 338 3.92 13.35 1.11
CA ALA A 338 2.94 14.40 1.42
C ALA A 338 3.51 15.82 1.30
N ILE A 339 4.82 16.00 1.35
CA ILE A 339 5.47 17.32 1.40
C ILE A 339 5.03 18.21 0.24
N ASP A 340 5.06 17.72 -0.99
CA ASP A 340 4.72 18.52 -2.18
C ASP A 340 3.28 19.06 -2.12
N ILE A 341 2.31 18.18 -1.83
CA ILE A 341 0.89 18.57 -1.78
C ILE A 341 0.58 19.46 -0.57
N ALA A 342 1.16 19.15 0.59
CA ALA A 342 1.02 19.97 1.79
C ALA A 342 1.58 21.38 1.58
N HIS A 343 2.75 21.48 0.96
CA HIS A 343 3.38 22.76 0.63
C HIS A 343 2.56 23.55 -0.40
N GLU A 344 2.00 22.89 -1.43
CA GLU A 344 1.11 23.54 -2.39
C GLU A 344 -0.14 24.13 -1.70
N VAL A 345 -0.73 23.39 -0.76
CA VAL A 345 -1.91 23.84 0.00
C VAL A 345 -1.55 25.00 0.92
N LEU A 346 -0.42 24.91 1.63
CA LEU A 346 0.09 26.01 2.47
C LEU A 346 0.29 27.30 1.67
N LYS A 347 0.98 27.22 0.51
CA LYS A 347 1.29 28.38 -0.37
C LYS A 347 0.06 28.92 -1.10
N ALA A 348 -1.06 28.23 -1.09
CA ALA A 348 -2.30 28.73 -1.68
C ALA A 348 -2.99 29.81 -0.82
N HIS A 349 -2.52 30.04 0.42
CA HIS A 349 -3.03 31.07 1.32
C HIS A 349 -4.56 31.05 1.45
N THR A 350 -5.12 29.88 1.79
CA THR A 350 -6.58 29.66 1.84
C THR A 350 -7.28 30.44 2.95
N GLY A 351 -6.54 31.06 3.88
CA GLY A 351 -7.07 31.71 5.07
C GLY A 351 -7.57 30.71 6.14
N ILE A 352 -7.41 29.43 5.92
CA ILE A 352 -7.77 28.37 6.86
C ILE A 352 -6.53 28.01 7.68
N PRO A 353 -6.64 27.91 9.03
CA PRO A 353 -5.51 27.51 9.87
C PRO A 353 -4.86 26.22 9.40
N PHE A 354 -3.53 26.24 9.28
CA PHE A 354 -2.74 25.13 8.74
C PHE A 354 -1.88 24.49 9.84
N ILE A 355 -2.02 23.19 10.03
CA ILE A 355 -1.27 22.42 11.02
C ILE A 355 -0.43 21.38 10.28
N TRP A 356 0.88 21.33 10.58
CA TRP A 356 1.83 20.40 10.02
C TRP A 356 2.24 19.30 11.01
N HIS A 357 2.15 18.05 10.61
CA HIS A 357 2.56 16.88 11.39
C HIS A 357 3.34 15.89 10.50
N PHE A 358 4.65 15.86 10.67
CA PHE A 358 5.55 15.02 9.86
C PHE A 358 6.10 13.86 10.67
N LYS A 359 6.09 12.67 10.11
CA LYS A 359 6.52 11.45 10.82
C LYS A 359 7.77 10.81 10.26
N GLU A 360 8.07 10.98 9.00
CA GLU A 360 9.21 10.32 8.36
C GLU A 360 10.55 11.01 8.63
N GLY A 361 11.66 10.33 8.22
CA GLY A 361 12.99 10.88 8.34
C GLY A 361 13.20 12.14 7.53
N PRO A 362 13.48 13.27 8.17
CA PRO A 362 13.73 14.51 7.44
C PRO A 362 14.91 14.41 6.47
N GLN A 363 15.89 13.53 6.72
CA GLN A 363 16.99 13.28 5.78
C GLN A 363 16.54 12.63 4.46
N GLU A 364 15.41 11.92 4.43
CA GLU A 364 14.83 11.43 3.18
C GLU A 364 14.28 12.58 2.32
N ALA A 365 13.77 13.64 2.95
CA ALA A 365 13.39 14.86 2.25
C ALA A 365 14.61 15.56 1.60
N LEU A 366 15.77 15.55 2.26
CA LEU A 366 17.04 16.02 1.67
C LEU A 366 17.39 15.24 0.40
N LYS A 367 17.40 13.93 0.46
CA LYS A 367 17.71 13.05 -0.68
C LYS A 367 16.71 13.22 -1.84
N ALA A 368 15.46 13.52 -1.51
CA ALA A 368 14.39 13.73 -2.49
C ALA A 368 14.37 15.17 -3.06
N GLY A 369 15.23 16.09 -2.61
CA GLY A 369 15.21 17.50 -3.02
C GLY A 369 14.02 18.28 -2.48
N LEU A 370 13.44 17.85 -1.36
CA LEU A 370 12.24 18.44 -0.75
C LEU A 370 12.54 19.19 0.56
N TRP A 371 13.81 19.38 0.88
CA TRP A 371 14.23 19.96 2.15
C TRP A 371 13.70 21.36 2.39
N GLU A 372 13.82 22.24 1.40
CA GLU A 372 13.34 23.62 1.50
C GLU A 372 11.83 23.66 1.79
N LYS A 373 11.06 22.86 1.07
CA LYS A 373 9.60 22.76 1.28
C LYS A 373 9.26 22.23 2.67
N LEU A 374 10.00 21.23 3.16
CA LEU A 374 9.80 20.69 4.49
C LEU A 374 10.08 21.76 5.56
N MET A 375 11.17 22.52 5.42
CA MET A 375 11.48 23.60 6.37
C MET A 375 10.48 24.76 6.28
N GLU A 376 9.99 25.10 5.08
CA GLU A 376 8.91 26.09 4.94
C GLU A 376 7.61 25.61 5.59
N LEU A 377 7.26 24.33 5.50
CA LEU A 377 6.10 23.76 6.20
C LEU A 377 6.20 23.96 7.71
N TYR A 378 7.36 23.66 8.29
CA TYR A 378 7.58 23.91 9.72
C TYR A 378 7.61 25.40 10.08
N ALA A 379 8.18 26.25 9.23
CA ALA A 379 8.32 27.68 9.49
C ALA A 379 6.99 28.45 9.38
N LEU A 380 6.13 28.07 8.44
CA LEU A 380 4.94 28.83 8.05
C LEU A 380 3.62 28.24 8.53
N ALA A 381 3.62 27.01 9.09
CA ALA A 381 2.41 26.43 9.67
C ALA A 381 1.96 27.20 10.92
N ASP A 382 0.67 27.41 11.07
CA ASP A 382 0.05 28.02 12.27
C ASP A 382 0.23 27.13 13.52
N GLY A 383 0.22 25.81 13.30
CA GLY A 383 0.47 24.80 14.33
C GLY A 383 1.42 23.73 13.83
N ARG A 384 2.28 23.24 14.72
CA ARG A 384 3.26 22.17 14.44
C ARG A 384 3.10 21.03 15.42
N ILE A 385 3.10 19.82 14.91
CA ILE A 385 3.08 18.61 15.74
C ILE A 385 4.37 17.84 15.48
N TYR A 386 5.11 17.60 16.54
CA TYR A 386 6.35 16.84 16.50
C TYR A 386 6.16 15.48 17.17
N LEU A 387 6.85 14.45 16.70
CA LEU A 387 6.75 13.10 17.28
C LEU A 387 7.28 13.04 18.71
N ASN A 388 8.33 13.82 18.98
CA ASN A 388 9.02 13.82 20.27
C ASN A 388 9.85 15.11 20.47
N ALA A 389 10.33 15.31 21.70
CA ALA A 389 11.08 16.50 22.06
C ALA A 389 12.45 16.60 21.37
N VAL A 390 13.09 15.48 21.05
CA VAL A 390 14.40 15.48 20.39
C VAL A 390 14.24 15.94 18.94
N GLU A 391 13.21 15.44 18.25
CA GLU A 391 12.87 15.89 16.89
C GLU A 391 12.56 17.39 16.86
N LYS A 392 11.74 17.87 17.80
CA LYS A 392 11.43 19.30 17.92
C LYS A 392 12.69 20.14 18.01
N GLN A 393 13.57 19.85 18.98
CA GLN A 393 14.83 20.55 19.16
C GLN A 393 15.74 20.50 17.92
N TRP A 394 15.72 19.37 17.22
CA TRP A 394 16.51 19.21 16.00
C TRP A 394 15.97 20.07 14.85
N VAL A 395 14.64 20.08 14.61
CA VAL A 395 14.00 20.88 13.55
C VAL A 395 14.16 22.38 13.83
N GLU A 396 14.05 22.82 15.09
CA GLU A 396 14.17 24.22 15.48
C GLU A 396 15.53 24.86 15.12
N GLN A 397 16.57 24.06 14.81
CA GLN A 397 17.84 24.57 14.30
C GLN A 397 17.76 25.09 12.86
N PHE A 398 16.76 24.66 12.09
CA PHE A 398 16.64 24.96 10.66
C PHE A 398 15.51 25.94 10.32
N ILE A 399 14.70 26.30 11.30
CA ILE A 399 13.64 27.30 11.13
C ILE A 399 14.00 28.60 11.89
N PRO A 400 13.58 29.76 11.39
CA PRO A 400 13.84 31.02 12.07
C PRO A 400 13.27 31.06 13.49
N SER A 401 14.04 31.56 14.46
CA SER A 401 13.64 31.62 15.88
C SER A 401 12.42 32.51 16.16
N HIS A 402 12.03 33.36 15.23
CA HIS A 402 10.84 34.21 15.33
C HIS A 402 9.58 33.57 14.73
N CYS A 403 9.68 32.34 14.22
CA CYS A 403 8.51 31.60 13.77
C CYS A 403 7.69 31.21 14.99
N GLU A 404 6.79 32.11 15.43
CA GLU A 404 5.85 31.86 16.50
C GLU A 404 4.77 30.89 16.04
N GLY A 405 5.03 29.59 16.20
CA GLY A 405 4.03 28.55 16.07
C GLY A 405 3.59 28.05 17.43
N THR A 406 2.42 27.48 17.50
CA THR A 406 2.00 26.68 18.64
C THR A 406 2.39 25.23 18.37
N ASP A 407 3.03 24.58 19.33
CA ASP A 407 3.59 23.25 19.18
C ASP A 407 2.86 22.22 20.05
N LEU A 408 2.75 21.00 19.54
CA LEU A 408 2.27 19.82 20.26
C LEU A 408 3.28 18.69 20.07
N LEU A 409 3.49 17.85 21.09
CA LEU A 409 4.22 16.60 20.96
C LEU A 409 3.21 15.46 20.90
N LEU A 410 3.18 14.76 19.79
CA LEU A 410 2.25 13.64 19.59
C LEU A 410 2.84 12.63 18.59
N ASP A 411 3.03 11.39 19.03
CA ASP A 411 3.31 10.29 18.11
C ASP A 411 2.06 9.97 17.28
N GLY A 412 2.20 9.94 15.99
CA GLY A 412 1.09 9.67 15.07
C GLY A 412 0.80 8.19 14.84
N ASP A 413 1.61 7.26 15.35
CA ASP A 413 1.48 5.81 15.12
C ASP A 413 0.91 5.06 16.32
N MET A 414 0.01 5.68 17.03
CA MET A 414 -0.66 5.03 18.15
C MET A 414 -1.80 4.12 17.66
N PRO A 415 -2.02 2.95 18.31
CA PRO A 415 -3.14 2.07 18.00
C PRO A 415 -4.47 2.65 18.48
N LEU A 416 -5.58 2.09 18.03
CA LEU A 416 -6.89 2.36 18.60
C LEU A 416 -7.04 1.67 19.97
N ALA A 417 -7.89 2.24 20.84
CA ALA A 417 -8.28 1.62 22.09
C ALA A 417 -8.88 0.21 21.87
N ASP A 418 -9.61 0.02 20.78
CA ASP A 418 -10.24 -1.26 20.40
C ASP A 418 -9.21 -2.37 20.04
N ASN A 419 -7.95 -2.01 19.79
CA ASN A 419 -6.89 -2.99 19.56
C ASN A 419 -6.38 -3.65 20.85
N PHE A 420 -6.67 -3.05 22.01
CA PHE A 420 -6.26 -3.59 23.30
C PHE A 420 -7.29 -4.62 23.79
N SER A 421 -6.87 -5.86 23.84
CA SER A 421 -7.68 -6.96 24.36
C SER A 421 -7.08 -7.48 25.66
N ASP A 422 -7.88 -8.15 26.46
CA ASP A 422 -7.44 -8.89 27.65
C ASP A 422 -7.22 -10.39 27.37
N ASN A 423 -7.31 -10.79 26.11
CA ASN A 423 -7.08 -12.17 25.67
C ASN A 423 -5.58 -12.44 25.49
N PHE A 424 -4.85 -12.51 26.58
CA PHE A 424 -3.42 -12.82 26.57
C PHE A 424 -3.17 -14.30 26.37
N SER A 425 -2.22 -14.64 25.51
CA SER A 425 -1.74 -16.01 25.34
C SER A 425 -0.79 -16.41 26.47
N ARG A 426 -0.71 -17.72 26.72
CA ARG A 426 0.32 -18.28 27.59
C ARG A 426 1.70 -18.06 26.97
N LYS A 427 2.69 -17.66 27.78
CA LYS A 427 4.07 -17.49 27.35
C LYS A 427 4.65 -18.78 26.77
N LEU A 428 5.39 -18.71 25.67
CA LEU A 428 6.12 -19.84 25.11
C LEU A 428 7.16 -20.33 26.12
N SER A 429 7.85 -19.44 26.78
CA SER A 429 8.82 -19.71 27.85
C SER A 429 8.24 -20.51 29.02
N ALA A 430 6.93 -20.44 29.26
CA ALA A 430 6.27 -21.29 30.27
C ALA A 430 6.06 -22.73 29.82
N SER A 431 6.33 -23.05 28.55
CA SER A 431 6.15 -24.39 27.97
C SER A 431 7.47 -25.15 27.84
N ASP A 432 8.55 -24.50 27.46
CA ASP A 432 9.87 -25.10 27.21
C ASP A 432 10.97 -24.63 28.16
N GLY A 433 10.74 -23.52 28.88
CA GLY A 433 11.72 -22.95 29.81
C GLY A 433 12.75 -22.04 29.14
N GLU A 434 12.65 -21.78 27.84
CA GLU A 434 13.52 -20.91 27.07
C GLU A 434 12.89 -19.54 26.84
N ILE A 435 13.70 -18.53 26.56
CA ILE A 435 13.22 -17.16 26.36
C ILE A 435 12.83 -16.95 24.90
N HIS A 436 11.66 -16.40 24.67
CA HIS A 436 11.17 -16.09 23.33
C HIS A 436 11.03 -14.59 23.11
N THR A 437 11.80 -14.07 22.15
CA THR A 437 11.75 -12.66 21.76
C THR A 437 11.17 -12.48 20.37
N VAL A 438 10.59 -11.31 20.08
CA VAL A 438 9.90 -11.07 18.81
C VAL A 438 10.32 -9.76 18.14
N VAL A 439 10.44 -9.80 16.81
CA VAL A 439 10.56 -8.64 15.93
C VAL A 439 9.28 -8.52 15.10
N ALA A 440 8.50 -7.47 15.31
CA ALA A 440 7.41 -7.10 14.44
C ALA A 440 7.94 -6.23 13.29
N GLY A 441 8.16 -6.82 12.11
CA GLY A 441 8.74 -6.19 10.94
C GLY A 441 10.21 -6.52 10.69
N ARG A 442 11.03 -5.53 10.31
CA ARG A 442 12.44 -5.72 9.94
C ARG A 442 13.34 -5.84 11.18
N ILE A 443 14.36 -6.69 11.11
CA ILE A 443 15.46 -6.68 12.09
C ILE A 443 16.29 -5.42 11.85
N VAL A 444 16.51 -4.62 12.88
CA VAL A 444 17.30 -3.38 12.82
C VAL A 444 18.25 -3.30 14.02
N GLY A 445 19.56 -3.26 13.76
CA GLY A 445 20.59 -3.05 14.77
C GLY A 445 20.92 -4.28 15.63
N LEU A 446 20.42 -5.46 15.30
CA LEU A 446 20.87 -6.75 15.83
C LEU A 446 21.67 -7.44 14.72
N SER A 447 22.92 -7.82 14.97
CA SER A 447 23.73 -8.54 13.99
C SER A 447 23.51 -10.05 14.06
N PRO A 448 23.81 -10.81 12.98
CA PRO A 448 23.77 -12.28 13.02
C PRO A 448 24.68 -12.89 14.08
N GLU A 449 25.83 -12.26 14.37
CA GLU A 449 26.78 -12.68 15.40
C GLU A 449 26.20 -12.47 16.81
N GLU A 450 25.54 -11.33 17.06
CA GLU A 450 24.81 -11.08 18.31
C GLU A 450 23.66 -12.08 18.49
N TYR A 451 22.91 -12.36 17.42
CA TYR A 451 21.85 -13.37 17.43
C TYR A 451 22.40 -14.77 17.77
N LYS A 452 23.56 -15.16 17.23
CA LYS A 452 24.19 -16.44 17.57
C LYS A 452 24.46 -16.59 19.06
N ILE A 453 24.88 -15.50 19.74
CA ILE A 453 25.09 -15.50 21.19
C ILE A 453 23.75 -15.70 21.92
N LEU A 454 22.67 -15.07 21.47
CA LEU A 454 21.33 -15.27 22.03
C LEU A 454 20.89 -16.72 21.90
N ALA A 455 20.98 -17.30 20.70
CA ALA A 455 20.61 -18.69 20.41
C ALA A 455 21.40 -19.68 21.30
N GLN A 456 22.71 -19.50 21.44
CA GLN A 456 23.56 -20.31 22.32
C GLN A 456 23.15 -20.23 23.80
N ASN A 457 22.35 -19.26 24.18
CA ASN A 457 21.83 -19.07 25.53
C ASN A 457 20.36 -19.46 25.68
N GLY A 458 19.76 -20.15 24.70
CA GLY A 458 18.37 -20.58 24.70
C GLY A 458 17.40 -19.40 24.54
N ILE A 459 17.78 -18.38 23.74
CA ILE A 459 16.92 -17.23 23.46
C ILE A 459 16.49 -17.28 22.00
N HIS A 460 15.21 -17.48 21.77
CA HIS A 460 14.60 -17.57 20.46
C HIS A 460 14.31 -16.19 19.88
N LEU A 461 14.48 -16.07 18.56
CA LEU A 461 14.11 -14.89 17.77
C LEU A 461 12.98 -15.22 16.81
N HIS A 462 11.81 -14.64 17.05
CA HIS A 462 10.64 -14.76 16.19
C HIS A 462 10.52 -13.49 15.34
N VAL A 463 10.41 -13.63 14.03
CA VAL A 463 10.34 -12.50 13.09
C VAL A 463 9.04 -12.54 12.31
N TYR A 464 8.22 -11.51 12.45
CA TYR A 464 7.01 -11.29 11.66
C TYR A 464 7.31 -10.30 10.56
N SER A 465 7.47 -10.78 9.33
CA SER A 465 7.80 -9.93 8.20
C SER A 465 6.96 -10.28 6.97
N GLU A 466 6.33 -9.28 6.39
CA GLU A 466 5.65 -9.41 5.09
C GLU A 466 6.64 -9.61 3.94
N ASN A 467 7.88 -9.16 4.11
CA ASN A 467 8.96 -9.23 3.12
C ASN A 467 9.86 -10.46 3.34
N THR A 468 9.26 -11.62 3.61
CA THR A 468 9.98 -12.90 3.79
C THR A 468 10.83 -13.32 2.60
N THR A 469 10.77 -12.60 1.50
CA THR A 469 11.40 -12.92 0.22
C THR A 469 12.61 -12.06 -0.12
N SER A 470 13.00 -11.09 0.71
CA SER A 470 14.36 -10.57 0.61
C SER A 470 15.30 -11.56 1.32
N ASP A 471 15.59 -12.68 0.67
CA ASP A 471 16.46 -13.75 1.15
C ASP A 471 17.77 -13.26 1.77
N ASN A 472 18.25 -12.10 1.32
CA ASN A 472 19.50 -11.50 1.75
C ASN A 472 19.50 -10.93 3.19
N ALA A 473 18.34 -10.53 3.73
CA ALA A 473 18.28 -9.91 5.05
C ALA A 473 18.06 -10.92 6.20
N ILE A 474 17.41 -12.04 5.92
CA ILE A 474 17.02 -13.05 6.93
C ILE A 474 17.93 -14.27 6.90
N THR A 475 18.39 -14.68 5.71
CA THR A 475 19.26 -15.83 5.52
C THR A 475 20.48 -15.85 6.45
N PRO A 476 21.20 -14.75 6.72
CA PRO A 476 22.34 -14.77 7.64
C PRO A 476 21.99 -15.28 9.05
N TYR A 477 20.82 -14.91 9.59
CA TYR A 477 20.37 -15.36 10.91
C TYR A 477 20.05 -16.84 10.91
N MET A 478 19.31 -17.32 9.89
CA MET A 478 18.98 -18.74 9.72
C MET A 478 20.24 -19.62 9.57
N LEU A 479 21.32 -19.09 8.99
CA LEU A 479 22.60 -19.79 8.85
C LEU A 479 23.38 -19.86 10.16
N MET A 480 23.20 -18.88 11.07
CA MET A 480 23.88 -18.88 12.38
C MET A 480 23.27 -19.92 13.33
N ASP A 481 21.96 -19.97 13.41
CA ASP A 481 21.23 -20.94 14.19
C ASP A 481 19.80 -21.07 13.66
N ARG A 482 19.40 -22.29 13.30
CA ARG A 482 18.11 -22.56 12.69
C ARG A 482 17.05 -23.01 13.69
N GLU A 483 17.49 -23.52 14.82
CA GLU A 483 16.60 -24.06 15.85
C GLU A 483 15.89 -22.93 16.61
N HIS A 484 16.62 -21.86 16.90
CA HIS A 484 16.10 -20.71 17.66
C HIS A 484 15.57 -19.57 16.77
N PHE A 485 15.63 -19.70 15.43
CA PHE A 485 15.10 -18.69 14.48
C PHE A 485 13.76 -19.10 13.90
N HIS A 486 12.73 -18.28 14.09
CA HIS A 486 11.37 -18.57 13.65
C HIS A 486 10.81 -17.45 12.79
N LEU A 487 10.36 -17.79 11.59
CA LEU A 487 9.77 -16.85 10.64
C LEU A 487 8.25 -17.00 10.60
N HIS A 488 7.55 -15.90 10.74
CA HIS A 488 6.09 -15.84 10.77
C HIS A 488 5.54 -14.88 9.70
N THR A 489 4.30 -15.11 9.32
CA THR A 489 3.54 -14.22 8.45
C THR A 489 3.02 -13.01 9.22
N HIS A 490 2.49 -12.03 8.49
CA HIS A 490 1.89 -10.83 9.07
C HIS A 490 0.77 -11.15 10.07
N CYS A 491 0.72 -10.35 11.14
CA CYS A 491 -0.35 -10.40 12.14
C CYS A 491 -1.12 -9.06 12.13
N PRO A 492 -2.45 -9.07 11.93
CA PRO A 492 -3.23 -7.84 11.91
C PRO A 492 -3.39 -7.23 13.31
N PRO A 493 -3.61 -5.89 13.42
CA PRO A 493 -3.65 -5.17 14.71
C PRO A 493 -4.64 -5.71 15.74
N ASN A 494 -5.81 -6.15 15.31
CA ASN A 494 -6.84 -6.72 16.19
C ASN A 494 -6.46 -8.08 16.84
N ARG A 495 -5.34 -8.68 16.42
CA ARG A 495 -4.79 -9.91 17.00
C ARG A 495 -3.46 -9.73 17.72
N TRP A 496 -2.95 -8.50 17.81
CA TRP A 496 -1.63 -8.26 18.41
C TRP A 496 -1.55 -8.71 19.87
N THR A 497 -2.61 -8.50 20.67
CA THR A 497 -2.62 -8.97 22.06
C THR A 497 -2.45 -10.48 22.13
N GLU A 498 -3.29 -11.24 21.43
CA GLU A 498 -3.23 -12.70 21.41
C GLU A 498 -1.89 -13.22 20.85
N GLU A 499 -1.48 -12.68 19.69
CA GLU A 499 -0.33 -13.23 18.95
C GLU A 499 1.02 -12.85 19.59
N PHE A 500 1.20 -11.63 20.06
CA PHE A 500 2.49 -11.18 20.55
C PHE A 500 2.66 -11.30 22.06
N SER A 501 1.59 -11.43 22.84
CA SER A 501 1.70 -11.62 24.30
C SER A 501 2.36 -12.95 24.70
N LYS A 502 2.47 -13.91 23.78
CA LYS A 502 3.15 -15.19 24.01
C LYS A 502 4.68 -15.07 24.09
N TYR A 503 5.25 -13.92 23.70
CA TYR A 503 6.68 -13.62 23.76
C TYR A 503 7.06 -12.88 25.03
N ASP A 504 8.31 -13.05 25.48
CA ASP A 504 8.80 -12.45 26.72
C ASP A 504 9.19 -10.99 26.54
N ALA A 505 9.71 -10.60 25.36
CA ALA A 505 10.05 -9.22 25.00
C ALA A 505 10.04 -8.98 23.49
N GLY A 506 9.88 -7.70 23.07
CA GLY A 506 9.87 -7.28 21.68
C GLY A 506 11.07 -6.39 21.32
N TRP A 507 11.68 -6.61 20.16
CA TRP A 507 12.82 -5.84 19.68
C TRP A 507 12.40 -4.54 19.01
N LEU A 508 12.91 -3.43 19.51
CA LEU A 508 12.86 -2.14 18.82
C LEU A 508 14.02 -2.01 17.81
N HIS A 509 14.32 -0.79 17.37
CA HIS A 509 15.51 -0.51 16.59
C HIS A 509 16.72 -0.40 17.54
N CYS A 510 17.60 -1.39 17.50
CA CYS A 510 18.76 -1.49 18.41
C CYS A 510 20.00 -0.83 17.81
N ILE A 511 19.86 0.41 17.39
CA ILE A 511 20.92 1.20 16.75
C ILE A 511 21.77 1.86 17.85
N SER A 512 23.09 1.86 17.66
CA SER A 512 24.01 2.63 18.50
C SER A 512 24.11 4.07 17.98
N ALA A 513 23.67 5.03 18.78
CA ALA A 513 23.82 6.44 18.49
C ALA A 513 25.27 6.88 18.60
N VAL A 514 25.68 7.87 17.80
CA VAL A 514 27.07 8.39 17.76
C VAL A 514 27.13 9.92 17.89
N ASN A 515 26.02 10.54 18.32
CA ASN A 515 25.87 11.99 18.36
C ASN A 515 26.48 12.66 19.59
N ASN A 516 26.88 11.91 20.65
CA ASN A 516 27.46 12.42 21.88
C ASN A 516 26.68 13.60 22.51
N GLY A 517 25.35 13.53 22.49
CA GLY A 517 24.48 14.58 23.01
C GLY A 517 24.41 15.85 22.16
N SER A 518 25.01 15.86 20.96
CA SER A 518 25.00 17.01 20.07
C SER A 518 23.89 16.93 19.03
N LEU A 519 22.99 17.91 19.01
CA LEU A 519 21.95 18.04 17.99
C LEU A 519 22.52 18.14 16.56
N LEU A 520 23.72 18.69 16.39
CA LEU A 520 24.38 18.80 15.08
C LEU A 520 24.83 17.47 14.50
N ARG A 521 24.90 16.41 15.32
CA ARG A 521 25.33 15.06 14.94
C ARG A 521 24.17 14.06 14.92
N VAL A 522 22.97 14.49 15.26
CA VAL A 522 21.78 13.64 15.24
C VAL A 522 21.46 13.21 13.81
N ASN A 523 21.14 11.96 13.64
CA ASN A 523 20.66 11.39 12.37
C ASN A 523 19.23 10.89 12.50
N TRP A 524 18.63 10.45 11.38
CA TRP A 524 17.26 9.97 11.36
C TRP A 524 16.98 8.86 12.38
N ALA A 525 17.89 7.92 12.53
CA ALA A 525 17.69 6.81 13.45
C ALA A 525 17.59 7.26 14.92
N ASP A 526 18.27 8.38 15.26
CA ASP A 526 18.23 8.96 16.61
C ASP A 526 16.88 9.65 16.90
N LEU A 527 16.18 10.13 15.85
CA LEU A 527 14.90 10.86 15.95
C LEU A 527 13.67 9.94 15.87
N ASN A 528 13.84 8.73 15.35
CA ASN A 528 12.73 7.85 15.00
C ASN A 528 12.06 7.20 16.20
N LEU A 529 10.71 7.15 16.15
CA LEU A 529 9.90 6.27 16.99
C LEU A 529 9.36 5.13 16.11
N PRO A 530 9.85 3.89 16.28
CA PRO A 530 9.39 2.77 15.47
C PRO A 530 7.91 2.43 15.75
N ALA A 531 7.08 2.27 14.73
CA ALA A 531 5.66 1.91 14.84
C ALA A 531 5.41 0.63 15.66
N ARG A 532 6.41 -0.27 15.76
CA ARG A 532 6.32 -1.49 16.58
C ARG A 532 6.25 -1.24 18.09
N ILE A 533 6.54 -0.03 18.58
CA ILE A 533 6.25 0.39 19.95
C ILE A 533 4.78 0.13 20.25
N SER A 534 3.89 0.59 19.36
CA SER A 534 2.44 0.37 19.46
C SER A 534 2.07 -1.11 19.50
N THR A 535 2.71 -1.93 18.66
CA THR A 535 2.48 -3.40 18.64
C THR A 535 2.78 -4.03 19.99
N TYR A 536 3.91 -3.68 20.61
CA TYR A 536 4.34 -4.27 21.89
C TYR A 536 3.56 -3.74 23.08
N LEU A 537 3.14 -2.47 23.03
CA LEU A 537 2.23 -1.90 24.02
C LEU A 537 0.86 -2.61 24.01
N VAL A 538 0.28 -2.82 22.81
CA VAL A 538 -0.97 -3.60 22.67
C VAL A 538 -0.80 -5.01 23.23
N ALA A 539 0.33 -5.66 22.93
CA ALA A 539 0.63 -7.01 23.38
C ALA A 539 0.99 -7.11 24.87
N GLY A 540 1.26 -6.01 25.56
CA GLY A 540 1.64 -6.00 26.97
C GLY A 540 3.02 -6.59 27.25
N ILE A 541 3.98 -6.45 26.31
CA ILE A 541 5.35 -6.96 26.46
C ILE A 541 6.38 -5.85 26.50
N PRO A 542 7.47 -6.01 27.28
CA PRO A 542 8.55 -5.02 27.37
C PRO A 542 9.37 -4.96 26.08
N MET A 543 10.04 -3.84 25.87
CA MET A 543 10.74 -3.51 24.64
C MET A 543 12.26 -3.52 24.82
N ILE A 544 12.97 -4.19 23.92
CA ILE A 544 14.44 -4.29 23.92
C ILE A 544 15.04 -3.19 23.06
N GLN A 545 15.97 -2.41 23.61
CA GLN A 545 16.72 -1.38 22.89
C GLN A 545 18.13 -1.16 23.42
N LYS A 546 19.00 -0.51 22.62
CA LYS A 546 20.32 -0.05 23.10
C LYS A 546 20.17 1.07 24.13
N ARG A 547 21.03 1.10 25.15
CA ARG A 547 20.99 2.11 26.21
C ARG A 547 21.30 3.52 25.71
N ASN A 548 22.24 3.66 24.79
CA ASN A 548 22.65 4.94 24.18
C ASN A 548 22.92 6.05 25.21
N GLU A 549 23.58 5.72 26.33
CA GLU A 549 23.83 6.69 27.37
C GLU A 549 24.73 7.84 26.90
N GLY A 550 24.40 9.08 27.27
CA GLY A 550 25.10 10.27 26.81
C GLY A 550 24.79 10.69 25.37
N HIS A 551 23.85 10.01 24.70
CA HIS A 551 23.40 10.35 23.36
C HIS A 551 21.95 10.85 23.36
N LEU A 552 21.61 11.69 22.37
CA LEU A 552 20.23 12.05 22.06
C LEU A 552 19.61 10.88 21.28
N PHE A 553 18.61 10.24 21.86
CA PHE A 553 17.95 9.11 21.23
C PHE A 553 16.45 9.10 21.58
N ALA A 554 15.61 9.44 20.63
CA ALA A 554 14.17 9.68 20.82
C ALA A 554 13.45 8.47 21.41
N GLN A 555 13.72 7.28 20.88
CA GLN A 555 13.10 6.03 21.34
C GLN A 555 13.33 5.78 22.84
N ARG A 556 14.55 6.02 23.33
CA ARG A 556 14.85 5.90 24.77
C ARG A 556 14.13 6.99 25.56
N SER A 557 14.26 8.25 25.16
CA SER A 557 13.63 9.39 25.86
C SER A 557 12.10 9.26 25.94
N TYR A 558 11.49 8.57 24.98
CA TYR A 558 10.04 8.31 24.94
C TYR A 558 9.62 7.25 25.95
N LEU A 559 10.41 6.18 26.16
CA LEU A 559 10.03 5.02 26.98
C LEU A 559 10.57 5.08 28.42
N GLU A 560 11.73 5.72 28.62
CA GLU A 560 12.42 5.78 29.92
C GLU A 560 11.53 6.28 31.09
N PRO A 561 10.70 7.34 30.94
CA PRO A 561 9.85 7.82 32.04
C PRO A 561 8.84 6.79 32.57
N TYR A 562 8.53 5.78 31.77
CA TYR A 562 7.53 4.77 32.07
C TYR A 562 8.11 3.41 32.49
N ASP A 563 9.44 3.23 32.41
CA ASP A 563 10.16 1.98 32.70
C ASP A 563 9.62 0.77 31.90
N LEU A 564 9.35 0.96 30.56
CA LEU A 564 8.72 -0.04 29.70
C LEU A 564 9.73 -0.88 28.88
N ASP A 565 11.00 -0.57 28.97
CA ASP A 565 12.06 -1.12 28.12
C ASP A 565 13.15 -1.84 28.88
N ILE A 566 13.86 -2.70 28.16
CA ILE A 566 15.06 -3.41 28.57
C ILE A 566 16.23 -2.80 27.79
N CYS A 567 17.01 -1.95 28.46
CA CYS A 567 18.16 -1.28 27.87
C CYS A 567 19.44 -2.06 28.09
N TYR A 568 20.24 -2.22 27.03
CA TYR A 568 21.51 -2.92 27.09
C TYR A 568 22.64 -2.21 26.33
N ASP A 569 23.87 -2.41 26.74
CA ASP A 569 25.08 -1.92 26.07
C ASP A 569 25.72 -3.00 25.21
N ASN A 570 25.73 -4.22 25.70
CA ASN A 570 26.27 -5.38 25.01
C ASN A 570 25.36 -6.60 25.15
N ILE A 571 25.54 -7.57 24.26
CA ILE A 571 24.63 -8.71 24.15
C ILE A 571 24.66 -9.64 25.36
N SER A 572 25.81 -9.72 26.07
CA SER A 572 25.93 -10.55 27.28
C SER A 572 25.09 -9.99 28.43
N GLU A 573 25.11 -8.68 28.61
CA GLU A 573 24.23 -7.99 29.57
C GLU A 573 22.74 -8.26 29.24
N LEU A 574 22.36 -8.20 27.95
CA LEU A 574 21.01 -8.48 27.55
C LEU A 574 20.58 -9.93 27.87
N VAL A 575 21.48 -10.90 27.66
CA VAL A 575 21.23 -12.31 28.01
C VAL A 575 20.92 -12.44 29.51
N ASP A 576 21.71 -11.79 30.37
CA ASP A 576 21.49 -11.82 31.80
C ASP A 576 20.17 -11.17 32.21
N GLN A 577 19.85 -10.02 31.61
CA GLN A 577 18.59 -9.30 31.84
C GLN A 577 17.35 -10.11 31.38
N LEU A 578 17.41 -10.76 30.23
CA LEU A 578 16.32 -11.58 29.72
C LEU A 578 16.09 -12.86 30.55
N LYS A 579 17.13 -13.38 31.20
CA LYS A 579 17.05 -14.50 32.15
C LYS A 579 16.61 -14.08 33.56
N ASP A 580 16.64 -12.78 33.88
CA ASP A 580 16.11 -12.28 35.15
C ASP A 580 14.60 -12.19 35.14
N LYS A 581 13.94 -13.23 35.62
CA LYS A 581 12.49 -13.33 35.69
C LYS A 581 11.85 -12.17 36.47
N LYS A 582 12.51 -11.69 37.57
CA LYS A 582 11.97 -10.59 38.36
C LYS A 582 11.96 -9.28 37.57
N LEU A 583 13.02 -9.06 36.79
CA LEU A 583 13.10 -7.91 35.90
C LEU A 583 11.99 -7.98 34.82
N LEU A 584 11.84 -9.11 34.13
CA LEU A 584 10.81 -9.31 33.11
C LEU A 584 9.39 -9.12 33.69
N ASP A 585 9.08 -9.76 34.82
CA ASP A 585 7.76 -9.64 35.47
C ASP A 585 7.45 -8.20 35.85
N ARG A 586 8.44 -7.44 36.35
CA ARG A 586 8.30 -6.02 36.67
C ARG A 586 8.01 -5.19 35.40
N LYS A 587 8.80 -5.41 34.34
CA LYS A 587 8.63 -4.69 33.06
C LYS A 587 7.28 -4.99 32.42
N ILE A 588 6.86 -6.25 32.41
CA ILE A 588 5.51 -6.64 31.92
C ILE A 588 4.43 -5.95 32.74
N THR A 589 4.56 -5.93 34.06
CA THR A 589 3.60 -5.24 34.94
C THR A 589 3.51 -3.76 34.62
N ASN A 590 4.63 -3.09 34.38
CA ASN A 590 4.65 -1.67 34.00
C ASN A 590 3.96 -1.44 32.65
N VAL A 591 4.25 -2.28 31.64
CA VAL A 591 3.59 -2.17 30.33
C VAL A 591 2.07 -2.37 30.46
N LEU A 592 1.63 -3.43 31.14
CA LEU A 592 0.21 -3.74 31.32
C LEU A 592 -0.53 -2.63 32.09
N GLY A 593 0.13 -2.01 33.08
CA GLY A 593 -0.46 -0.94 33.87
C GLY A 593 -0.66 0.38 33.10
N ARG A 594 0.07 0.59 32.00
CA ARG A 594 0.11 1.86 31.29
C ARG A 594 -0.28 1.79 29.81
N ARG A 595 -0.37 0.59 29.21
CA ARG A 595 -0.54 0.41 27.77
C ARG A 595 -1.68 1.22 27.16
N HIS A 596 -2.78 1.41 27.88
CA HIS A 596 -3.95 2.17 27.43
C HIS A 596 -3.72 3.70 27.36
N GLU A 597 -2.63 4.21 27.97
CA GLU A 597 -2.22 5.61 27.82
C GLU A 597 -1.68 5.89 26.40
N PHE A 598 -1.28 4.86 25.66
CA PHE A 598 -0.66 4.91 24.34
C PHE A 598 -1.62 4.53 23.20
N CYS A 599 -2.91 4.84 23.33
CA CYS A 599 -3.86 4.75 22.23
C CYS A 599 -4.21 6.15 21.71
N PHE A 600 -4.66 6.21 20.46
CA PHE A 600 -4.94 7.50 19.82
C PHE A 600 -6.10 8.24 20.52
N GLU A 601 -7.12 7.52 20.97
CA GLU A 601 -8.27 8.09 21.67
C GLU A 601 -7.88 8.75 23.01
N ALA A 602 -6.81 8.31 23.67
CA ALA A 602 -6.32 8.94 24.88
C ALA A 602 -5.80 10.39 24.63
N HIS A 603 -5.32 10.65 23.41
CA HIS A 603 -4.75 11.94 22.99
C HIS A 603 -5.66 12.74 22.07
N GLU A 604 -6.79 12.20 21.65
CA GLU A 604 -7.74 12.87 20.74
C GLU A 604 -8.21 14.22 21.29
N LYS A 605 -8.57 14.27 22.58
CA LYS A 605 -9.04 15.52 23.23
C LYS A 605 -7.98 16.61 23.25
N GLU A 606 -6.72 16.23 23.47
CA GLU A 606 -5.59 17.17 23.46
C GLU A 606 -5.35 17.68 22.03
N LEU A 607 -5.40 16.81 21.04
CA LEU A 607 -5.27 17.15 19.63
C LEU A 607 -6.41 18.09 19.17
N THR A 608 -7.64 17.77 19.53
CA THR A 608 -8.81 18.62 19.22
C THR A 608 -8.73 19.99 19.93
N ALA A 609 -8.30 20.04 21.20
CA ALA A 609 -8.06 21.29 21.90
C ALA A 609 -6.96 22.12 21.24
N PHE A 610 -5.90 21.48 20.76
CA PHE A 610 -4.85 22.12 19.98
C PHE A 610 -5.40 22.72 18.69
N PHE A 611 -6.20 21.99 17.91
CA PHE A 611 -6.86 22.52 16.72
C PHE A 611 -7.70 23.76 17.03
N ARG A 612 -8.56 23.69 18.05
CA ARG A 612 -9.43 24.82 18.48
C ARG A 612 -8.59 26.03 18.89
N HIS A 613 -7.46 25.80 19.56
CA HIS A 613 -6.55 26.87 19.96
C HIS A 613 -5.96 27.59 18.74
N ILE A 614 -5.47 26.85 17.76
CA ILE A 614 -4.94 27.40 16.50
C ILE A 614 -6.03 28.18 15.75
N ILE A 615 -7.24 27.63 15.59
CA ILE A 615 -8.39 28.31 14.97
C ILE A 615 -8.66 29.64 15.65
N SER A 616 -8.64 29.69 16.98
CA SER A 616 -8.92 30.91 17.74
C SER A 616 -7.86 32.00 17.60
N LYS A 617 -6.59 31.61 17.40
CA LYS A 617 -5.47 32.54 17.14
C LYS A 617 -5.59 33.18 15.76
N THR A 618 -5.77 32.37 14.72
CA THR A 618 -5.86 32.82 13.33
C THR A 618 -7.07 33.73 13.11
N SER A 619 -8.19 33.47 13.79
CA SER A 619 -9.39 34.30 13.72
C SER A 619 -9.21 35.71 14.32
N LYS A 620 -8.25 35.92 15.23
CA LYS A 620 -7.97 37.22 15.87
C LYS A 620 -7.00 38.09 15.07
N HIS A 621 -6.28 37.53 14.13
CA HIS A 621 -5.34 38.23 13.25
C HIS A 621 -5.62 37.83 11.79
N PRO A 622 -6.73 38.29 11.17
CA PRO A 622 -6.93 38.08 9.75
C PRO A 622 -5.80 38.81 9.01
N GLN A 623 -5.01 38.06 8.26
CA GLN A 623 -3.93 38.57 7.41
C GLN A 623 -4.46 39.46 6.27
#